data_41ad75f72b278fd32ebff85ddd9d3c56
#
_entry.id   41ad75f72b278fd32ebff85ddd9d3c56
#
_cell.length_a   1.000
_cell.length_b   1.000
_cell.length_c   1.000
_cell.angle_alpha   90.00
_cell.angle_beta   90.00
_cell.angle_gamma   90.00
#
_symmetry.space_group_name_H-M   'P 1'
#
loop_
_entity.id
_entity.type
_entity.pdbx_description
1 polymer ?
#
loop_
_entity_poly.entity_id
_entity_poly.type
_entity_poly.pdbx_seq_one_letter_code
_entity_poly.pdbx_strand_id
1 'polypeptide(L)'
;MPALLDRSPNGGRDLTRLVRPAMEIRAGLPADAEAIAALIASFQSELTDDPSGAGAEHFLATVSLQAEREYLGSKRYRYFVTYSNSQLVGFIAIRDGSHLFHLFVERSYQRQGIGRRLWERALREVGVPNSDGFFTVNSSLPAVPVYEAFGFVAAGSIQRENGISFLPMRRPVLPP
;
A
#
# COMPACT_ATOMS: atom_id res chain seq x y z
N MET A 1 -68.01 -28.44 -4.61
CA MET A 1 -67.19 -28.18 -3.50
C MET A 1 -65.75 -27.99 -4.02
N PRO A 2 -65.20 -26.77 -4.08
CA PRO A 2 -63.89 -26.53 -4.68
C PRO A 2 -62.79 -26.68 -3.66
N ALA A 3 -61.74 -27.34 -4.12
CA ALA A 3 -60.49 -27.51 -3.37
C ALA A 3 -59.71 -26.19 -3.28
N LEU A 4 -59.25 -25.86 -2.10
CA LEU A 4 -58.45 -24.70 -1.78
C LEU A 4 -57.01 -24.91 -2.29
N LEU A 5 -56.53 -23.95 -3.09
CA LEU A 5 -55.14 -23.78 -3.49
C LEU A 5 -54.32 -23.26 -2.32
N ASP A 6 -53.41 -24.08 -1.84
CA ASP A 6 -52.34 -23.66 -0.96
C ASP A 6 -51.28 -22.95 -1.81
N ARG A 7 -51.15 -21.62 -1.61
CA ARG A 7 -50.07 -20.79 -2.14
C ARG A 7 -49.10 -20.56 -1.01
N SER A 8 -48.03 -21.29 -0.99
CA SER A 8 -46.86 -20.91 -0.21
C SER A 8 -46.06 -19.86 -0.96
N PRO A 9 -45.92 -18.65 -0.41
CA PRO A 9 -44.89 -17.74 -0.85
C PRO A 9 -43.75 -17.81 0.16
N ASN A 10 -42.57 -18.16 -0.24
CA ASN A 10 -41.40 -17.40 0.19
C ASN A 10 -40.11 -18.13 -0.21
N GLY A 11 -39.65 -17.83 -1.39
CA GLY A 11 -38.24 -17.83 -1.66
C GLY A 11 -37.59 -16.66 -0.89
N GLY A 12 -37.36 -16.83 0.38
CA GLY A 12 -36.52 -15.93 1.15
C GLY A 12 -35.15 -15.91 0.51
N ARG A 13 -34.85 -14.86 -0.25
CA ARG A 13 -33.47 -14.53 -0.63
C ARG A 13 -32.78 -14.20 0.66
N ASP A 14 -31.94 -15.13 1.13
CA ASP A 14 -31.01 -14.91 2.23
C ASP A 14 -30.03 -13.81 1.79
N LEU A 15 -30.37 -12.57 2.17
CA LEU A 15 -29.52 -11.40 1.99
C LEU A 15 -28.54 -11.28 3.16
N THR A 16 -27.98 -12.35 3.64
CA THR A 16 -26.74 -12.31 4.39
C THR A 16 -25.61 -11.96 3.43
N ARG A 17 -25.68 -10.74 2.92
CA ARG A 17 -24.55 -10.06 2.33
C ARG A 17 -23.50 -10.04 3.44
N LEU A 18 -22.49 -10.92 3.32
CA LEU A 18 -21.31 -10.93 4.16
C LEU A 18 -20.72 -9.52 4.13
N VAL A 19 -21.10 -8.70 5.08
CA VAL A 19 -20.44 -7.43 5.36
C VAL A 19 -19.06 -7.83 5.83
N ARG A 20 -18.10 -7.85 4.91
CA ARG A 20 -16.70 -7.97 5.30
C ARG A 20 -16.43 -6.84 6.28
N PRO A 21 -15.96 -7.11 7.50
CA PRO A 21 -15.65 -6.04 8.43
C PRO A 21 -14.70 -5.08 7.72
N ALA A 22 -15.01 -3.80 7.79
CA ALA A 22 -14.16 -2.78 7.19
C ALA A 22 -12.78 -2.91 7.83
N MET A 23 -11.77 -3.31 7.03
CA MET A 23 -10.41 -3.43 7.51
C MET A 23 -9.96 -2.07 8.05
N GLU A 24 -9.68 -2.02 9.35
CA GLU A 24 -9.22 -0.80 10.02
C GLU A 24 -7.79 -0.49 9.59
N ILE A 25 -7.53 0.79 9.32
CA ILE A 25 -6.19 1.30 9.06
C ILE A 25 -5.74 2.05 10.31
N ARG A 26 -4.65 1.60 10.93
CA ARG A 26 -4.05 2.22 12.11
C ARG A 26 -2.61 2.66 11.86
N ALA A 27 -2.08 3.46 12.74
CA ALA A 27 -0.65 3.77 12.74
C ALA A 27 0.18 2.48 12.93
N GLY A 28 1.30 2.39 12.22
CA GLY A 28 2.27 1.30 12.37
C GLY A 28 3.03 1.42 13.69
N LEU A 29 3.34 0.29 14.26
CA LEU A 29 4.09 0.15 15.52
C LEU A 29 5.37 -0.65 15.28
N PRO A 30 6.40 -0.52 16.10
CA PRO A 30 7.63 -1.33 15.97
C PRO A 30 7.37 -2.84 15.90
N ALA A 31 6.30 -3.32 16.54
CA ALA A 31 5.90 -4.74 16.47
C ALA A 31 5.41 -5.18 15.07
N ASP A 32 5.07 -4.25 14.18
CA ASP A 32 4.66 -4.57 12.81
C ASP A 32 5.85 -4.84 11.86
N ALA A 33 7.08 -4.56 12.28
CA ALA A 33 8.27 -4.61 11.42
C ALA A 33 8.48 -5.96 10.74
N GLU A 34 8.25 -7.05 11.46
CA GLU A 34 8.43 -8.40 10.92
C GLU A 34 7.43 -8.70 9.80
N ALA A 35 6.15 -8.39 10.02
CA ALA A 35 5.11 -8.57 9.02
C ALA A 35 5.32 -7.65 7.79
N ILE A 36 5.78 -6.42 8.01
CA ILE A 36 6.13 -5.46 6.96
C ILE A 36 7.29 -5.99 6.12
N ALA A 37 8.40 -6.37 6.72
CA ALA A 37 9.56 -6.91 6.02
C ALA A 37 9.22 -8.19 5.25
N ALA A 38 8.42 -9.07 5.82
CA ALA A 38 7.95 -10.28 5.14
C ALA A 38 7.09 -9.95 3.92
N LEU A 39 6.18 -8.97 4.03
CA LEU A 39 5.35 -8.55 2.90
C LEU A 39 6.21 -7.93 1.78
N ILE A 40 7.18 -7.06 2.09
CA ILE A 40 8.10 -6.51 1.09
C ILE A 40 8.89 -7.63 0.41
N ALA A 41 9.46 -8.56 1.17
CA ALA A 41 10.24 -9.67 0.65
C ALA A 41 9.44 -10.56 -0.33
N SER A 42 8.13 -10.68 -0.14
CA SER A 42 7.25 -11.41 -1.06
C SER A 42 7.17 -10.78 -2.47
N PHE A 43 7.56 -9.51 -2.59
CA PHE A 43 7.60 -8.77 -3.87
C PHE A 43 9.01 -8.61 -4.44
N GLN A 44 10.03 -9.25 -3.87
CA GLN A 44 11.42 -9.06 -4.30
C GLN A 44 11.60 -9.17 -5.82
N SER A 45 11.02 -10.18 -6.45
CA SER A 45 11.13 -10.40 -7.90
C SER A 45 10.53 -9.29 -8.77
N GLU A 46 9.70 -8.43 -8.19
CA GLU A 46 9.07 -7.29 -8.86
C GLU A 46 9.77 -5.97 -8.54
N LEU A 47 10.60 -5.97 -7.50
CA LEU A 47 11.33 -4.81 -7.03
C LEU A 47 12.77 -4.75 -7.56
N THR A 48 13.34 -5.88 -7.92
CA THR A 48 14.74 -6.01 -8.36
C THR A 48 14.83 -6.36 -9.83
N ASP A 49 15.88 -5.87 -10.51
CA ASP A 49 16.10 -6.13 -11.94
C ASP A 49 16.38 -7.63 -12.20
N ASP A 50 17.07 -8.30 -11.27
CA ASP A 50 17.20 -9.75 -11.25
C ASP A 50 16.23 -10.33 -10.20
N PRO A 51 15.32 -11.26 -10.58
CA PRO A 51 14.34 -11.83 -9.66
C PRO A 51 14.95 -12.52 -8.42
N SER A 52 16.20 -12.99 -8.51
CA SER A 52 16.92 -13.56 -7.37
C SER A 52 17.45 -12.49 -6.39
N GLY A 53 17.41 -11.21 -6.80
CA GLY A 53 17.97 -10.09 -6.03
C GLY A 53 19.47 -9.88 -6.26
N ALA A 54 20.08 -10.60 -7.19
CA ALA A 54 21.51 -10.42 -7.51
C ALA A 54 21.77 -9.00 -8.02
N GLY A 55 22.79 -8.34 -7.45
CA GLY A 55 23.11 -6.94 -7.74
C GLY A 55 22.25 -5.91 -7.01
N ALA A 56 21.25 -6.35 -6.25
CA ALA A 56 20.36 -5.47 -5.47
C ALA A 56 20.61 -5.57 -3.95
N GLU A 57 21.75 -6.08 -3.52
CA GLU A 57 22.06 -6.34 -2.10
C GLU A 57 21.96 -5.07 -1.27
N HIS A 58 22.40 -3.94 -1.82
CA HIS A 58 22.30 -2.64 -1.13
C HIS A 58 20.84 -2.24 -0.93
N PHE A 59 20.01 -2.34 -1.98
CA PHE A 59 18.58 -2.05 -1.87
C PHE A 59 17.88 -3.01 -0.89
N LEU A 60 18.13 -4.32 -1.00
CA LEU A 60 17.54 -5.32 -0.12
C LEU A 60 17.89 -5.11 1.35
N ALA A 61 19.09 -4.60 1.65
CA ALA A 61 19.45 -4.21 3.00
C ALA A 61 18.57 -3.06 3.54
N THR A 62 18.15 -2.12 2.68
CA THR A 62 17.29 -0.99 3.07
C THR A 62 15.82 -1.36 3.32
N VAL A 63 15.41 -2.55 2.94
CA VAL A 63 14.05 -3.09 3.17
C VAL A 63 14.07 -4.34 4.07
N SER A 64 15.17 -4.55 4.77
CA SER A 64 15.34 -5.65 5.72
C SER A 64 14.52 -5.43 7.00
N LEU A 65 14.30 -6.49 7.76
CA LEU A 65 13.66 -6.41 9.08
C LEU A 65 14.34 -5.39 10.00
N GLN A 66 15.68 -5.34 9.98
CA GLN A 66 16.44 -4.39 10.79
C GLN A 66 16.13 -2.94 10.36
N ALA A 67 16.15 -2.68 9.05
CA ALA A 67 15.83 -1.36 8.51
C ALA A 67 14.40 -0.93 8.84
N GLU A 68 13.41 -1.82 8.68
CA GLU A 68 12.02 -1.52 8.99
C GLU A 68 11.79 -1.23 10.49
N ARG A 69 12.51 -1.91 11.39
CA ARG A 69 12.49 -1.59 12.83
C ARG A 69 13.01 -0.18 13.11
N GLU A 70 14.09 0.21 12.45
CA GLU A 70 14.67 1.55 12.57
C GLU A 70 13.73 2.63 12.04
N TYR A 71 13.11 2.40 10.88
CA TYR A 71 12.17 3.34 10.28
C TYR A 71 10.92 3.54 11.14
N LEU A 72 10.33 2.45 11.64
CA LEU A 72 9.16 2.52 12.54
C LEU A 72 9.46 3.23 13.85
N GLY A 73 10.71 3.20 14.33
CA GLY A 73 11.18 3.94 15.50
C GLY A 73 11.53 5.41 15.22
N SER A 74 11.61 5.82 13.96
CA SER A 74 12.08 7.15 13.57
C SER A 74 10.93 8.11 13.30
N LYS A 75 11.04 9.34 13.82
CA LYS A 75 10.06 10.42 13.56
C LYS A 75 10.01 10.88 12.09
N ARG A 76 11.00 10.50 11.30
CA ARG A 76 11.04 10.81 9.86
C ARG A 76 10.03 10.01 9.05
N TYR A 77 9.58 8.87 9.58
CA TYR A 77 8.68 7.96 8.88
C TYR A 77 7.32 7.89 9.59
N ARG A 78 6.25 7.86 8.80
CA ARG A 78 4.90 7.60 9.27
C ARG A 78 4.36 6.38 8.54
N TYR A 79 4.08 5.34 9.29
CA TYR A 79 3.53 4.08 8.80
C TYR A 79 2.04 3.98 9.13
N PHE A 80 1.27 3.46 8.19
CA PHE A 80 -0.11 3.04 8.40
C PHE A 80 -0.26 1.62 7.89
N VAL A 81 -0.88 0.77 8.68
CA VAL A 81 -1.01 -0.66 8.43
C VAL A 81 -2.47 -1.08 8.49
N THR A 82 -2.80 -2.14 7.76
CA THR A 82 -4.12 -2.77 7.84
C THR A 82 -3.98 -4.28 7.85
N TYR A 83 -4.79 -4.92 8.68
CA TYR A 83 -4.79 -6.35 8.93
C TYR A 83 -6.14 -6.98 8.58
N SER A 84 -6.11 -8.25 8.21
CA SER A 84 -7.27 -9.13 8.11
C SER A 84 -6.94 -10.44 8.81
N ASN A 85 -7.76 -10.84 9.79
CA ASN A 85 -7.53 -12.08 10.57
C ASN A 85 -6.07 -12.22 11.06
N SER A 86 -5.52 -11.20 11.68
CA SER A 86 -4.14 -11.14 12.18
C SER A 86 -3.03 -11.19 11.12
N GLN A 87 -3.37 -11.23 9.84
CA GLN A 87 -2.41 -11.13 8.73
C GLN A 87 -2.31 -9.68 8.26
N LEU A 88 -1.10 -9.15 8.10
CA LEU A 88 -0.86 -7.87 7.45
C LEU A 88 -1.24 -7.99 5.97
N VAL A 89 -2.21 -7.20 5.53
CA VAL A 89 -2.70 -7.23 4.15
C VAL A 89 -2.29 -5.99 3.35
N GLY A 90 -1.78 -4.97 4.01
CA GLY A 90 -1.22 -3.81 3.35
C GLY A 90 -0.68 -2.77 4.31
N PHE A 91 0.23 -1.96 3.82
CA PHE A 91 0.78 -0.82 4.55
C PHE A 91 1.27 0.27 3.60
N ILE A 92 1.39 1.47 4.13
CA ILE A 92 2.01 2.63 3.48
C ILE A 92 2.98 3.29 4.46
N ALA A 93 4.07 3.81 3.94
CA ALA A 93 5.03 4.61 4.69
C ALA A 93 5.30 5.93 3.96
N ILE A 94 5.25 7.04 4.70
CA ILE A 94 5.62 8.37 4.22
C ILE A 94 6.89 8.80 4.97
N ARG A 95 7.90 9.20 4.23
CA ARG A 95 9.16 9.73 4.76
C ARG A 95 9.18 11.25 4.64
N ASP A 96 9.69 11.92 5.67
CA ASP A 96 9.89 13.38 5.73
C ASP A 96 8.63 14.19 5.34
N GLY A 97 7.45 13.62 5.59
CA GLY A 97 6.13 14.24 5.37
C GLY A 97 5.69 14.38 3.91
N SER A 98 6.50 14.02 2.92
CA SER A 98 6.17 14.22 1.50
C SER A 98 6.63 13.11 0.55
N HIS A 99 7.54 12.25 0.95
CA HIS A 99 7.99 11.15 0.10
C HIS A 99 7.24 9.86 0.43
N LEU A 100 6.43 9.35 -0.52
CA LEU A 100 5.82 8.04 -0.41
C LEU A 100 6.93 6.99 -0.54
N PHE A 101 7.33 6.43 0.60
CA PHE A 101 8.49 5.56 0.73
C PHE A 101 8.15 4.11 0.41
N HIS A 102 7.01 3.64 0.95
CA HIS A 102 6.49 2.29 0.71
C HIS A 102 4.98 2.33 0.50
N LEU A 103 4.48 1.49 -0.39
CA LEU A 103 3.08 1.12 -0.51
C LEU A 103 2.99 -0.32 -1.01
N PHE A 104 2.55 -1.22 -0.15
CA PHE A 104 2.39 -2.63 -0.46
C PHE A 104 1.00 -3.12 -0.05
N VAL A 105 0.41 -3.94 -0.91
CA VAL A 105 -0.83 -4.66 -0.64
C VAL A 105 -0.61 -6.12 -1.03
N GLU A 106 -0.89 -7.03 -0.12
CA GLU A 106 -0.78 -8.47 -0.35
C GLU A 106 -1.59 -8.86 -1.60
N ARG A 107 -1.07 -9.79 -2.43
CA ARG A 107 -1.59 -10.05 -3.79
C ARG A 107 -3.06 -10.43 -3.81
N SER A 108 -3.49 -11.29 -2.91
CA SER A 108 -4.89 -11.73 -2.84
C SER A 108 -5.86 -10.64 -2.38
N TYR A 109 -5.35 -9.54 -1.84
CA TYR A 109 -6.11 -8.37 -1.39
C TYR A 109 -6.03 -7.17 -2.34
N GLN A 110 -5.26 -7.28 -3.42
CA GLN A 110 -5.18 -6.23 -4.44
C GLN A 110 -6.51 -6.02 -5.17
N ARG A 111 -6.65 -4.89 -5.88
CA ARG A 111 -7.83 -4.51 -6.65
C ARG A 111 -9.12 -4.36 -5.82
N GLN A 112 -9.01 -4.27 -4.50
CA GLN A 112 -10.11 -4.07 -3.55
C GLN A 112 -10.11 -2.66 -2.92
N GLY A 113 -9.32 -1.74 -3.47
CA GLY A 113 -9.25 -0.35 -3.01
C GLY A 113 -8.38 -0.13 -1.77
N ILE A 114 -7.67 -1.16 -1.25
CA ILE A 114 -6.87 -1.03 -0.02
C ILE A 114 -5.75 -0.02 -0.20
N GLY A 115 -5.01 -0.07 -1.31
CA GLY A 115 -3.94 0.89 -1.59
C GLY A 115 -4.43 2.34 -1.61
N ARG A 116 -5.59 2.59 -2.21
CA ARG A 116 -6.22 3.92 -2.22
C ARG A 116 -6.59 4.38 -0.80
N ARG A 117 -7.21 3.51 0.00
CA ARG A 117 -7.58 3.83 1.39
C ARG A 117 -6.35 4.12 2.26
N LEU A 118 -5.26 3.38 2.08
CA LEU A 118 -3.98 3.63 2.75
C LEU A 118 -3.42 4.99 2.36
N TRP A 119 -3.42 5.31 1.06
CA TRP A 119 -2.98 6.62 0.55
C TRP A 119 -3.83 7.76 1.11
N GLU A 120 -5.15 7.64 1.06
CA GLU A 120 -6.07 8.64 1.61
C GLU A 120 -5.89 8.83 3.12
N ARG A 121 -5.63 7.74 3.87
CA ARG A 121 -5.30 7.84 5.29
C ARG A 121 -3.99 8.58 5.51
N ALA A 122 -2.95 8.28 4.75
CA ALA A 122 -1.67 8.96 4.84
C ALA A 122 -1.83 10.47 4.56
N LEU A 123 -2.55 10.85 3.49
CA LEU A 123 -2.80 12.25 3.16
C LEU A 123 -3.45 13.04 4.31
N ARG A 124 -4.44 12.45 4.99
CA ARG A 124 -5.11 13.11 6.12
C ARG A 124 -4.19 13.34 7.32
N GLU A 125 -3.22 12.45 7.53
CA GLU A 125 -2.34 12.49 8.70
C GLU A 125 -1.06 13.31 8.47
N VAL A 126 -0.53 13.33 7.25
CA VAL A 126 0.68 14.10 6.96
C VAL A 126 0.40 15.54 6.57
N GLY A 127 -0.85 15.84 6.17
CA GLY A 127 -1.26 17.18 5.76
C GLY A 127 -0.61 17.64 4.45
N VAL A 128 -0.38 18.94 4.34
CA VAL A 128 0.29 19.54 3.18
C VAL A 128 1.79 19.24 3.24
N PRO A 129 2.40 18.75 2.16
CA PRO A 129 3.86 18.53 2.12
C PRO A 129 4.63 19.83 2.36
N ASN A 130 5.83 19.66 2.90
CA ASN A 130 6.76 20.75 3.16
C ASN A 130 7.04 21.61 1.91
N SER A 131 7.68 22.74 2.07
CA SER A 131 8.05 23.84 1.17
C SER A 131 7.90 23.69 -0.36
N ASP A 132 8.03 22.49 -0.91
CA ASP A 132 8.05 22.27 -2.37
C ASP A 132 6.66 22.00 -2.98
N GLY A 133 5.62 21.81 -2.16
CA GLY A 133 4.24 21.64 -2.62
C GLY A 133 3.97 20.34 -3.40
N PHE A 134 4.83 19.32 -3.27
CA PHE A 134 4.68 18.05 -3.98
C PHE A 134 4.83 16.85 -3.04
N PHE A 135 4.03 15.81 -3.29
CA PHE A 135 4.39 14.46 -2.90
C PHE A 135 5.26 13.83 -3.98
N THR A 136 6.25 13.03 -3.57
CA THR A 136 7.14 12.30 -4.49
C THR A 136 7.09 10.80 -4.22
N VAL A 137 7.44 10.01 -5.22
CA VAL A 137 7.63 8.55 -5.10
C VAL A 137 8.65 8.08 -6.13
N ASN A 138 9.45 7.08 -5.77
CA ASN A 138 10.24 6.29 -6.72
C ASN A 138 9.47 5.01 -7.00
N SER A 139 8.70 5.00 -8.10
CA SER A 139 7.83 3.88 -8.43
C SER A 139 8.61 2.75 -9.09
N SER A 140 8.49 1.51 -8.58
CA SER A 140 8.82 0.34 -9.40
C SER A 140 7.99 0.37 -10.69
N LEU A 141 8.54 -0.16 -11.79
CA LEU A 141 7.87 -0.04 -13.09
C LEU A 141 6.48 -0.67 -13.13
N PRO A 142 6.23 -1.84 -12.49
CA PRO A 142 4.89 -2.42 -12.42
C PRO A 142 3.88 -1.59 -11.63
N ALA A 143 4.34 -0.74 -10.69
CA ALA A 143 3.47 0.06 -9.83
C ALA A 143 3.10 1.43 -10.43
N VAL A 144 3.72 1.86 -11.51
CA VAL A 144 3.46 3.16 -12.16
C VAL A 144 1.97 3.42 -12.37
N PRO A 145 1.15 2.49 -12.90
CA PRO A 145 -0.29 2.74 -13.08
C PRO A 145 -1.05 3.01 -11.78
N VAL A 146 -0.60 2.46 -10.66
CA VAL A 146 -1.20 2.71 -9.33
C VAL A 146 -0.96 4.16 -8.93
N TYR A 147 0.25 4.66 -9.10
CA TYR A 147 0.59 6.04 -8.74
C TYR A 147 -0.03 7.06 -9.69
N GLU A 148 -0.13 6.75 -10.99
CA GLU A 148 -0.91 7.56 -11.94
C GLU A 148 -2.37 7.69 -11.51
N ALA A 149 -2.99 6.60 -11.05
CA ALA A 149 -4.36 6.61 -10.52
C ALA A 149 -4.50 7.41 -9.21
N PHE A 150 -3.40 7.69 -8.52
CA PHE A 150 -3.33 8.59 -7.35
C PHE A 150 -3.00 10.04 -7.71
N GLY A 151 -2.82 10.34 -9.00
CA GLY A 151 -2.53 11.66 -9.50
C GLY A 151 -1.04 12.02 -9.55
N PHE A 152 -0.15 11.05 -9.44
CA PHE A 152 1.27 11.26 -9.70
C PHE A 152 1.55 11.29 -11.20
N VAL A 153 2.52 12.08 -11.60
CA VAL A 153 3.06 12.15 -12.97
C VAL A 153 4.56 11.93 -12.94
N ALA A 154 5.12 11.43 -14.03
CA ALA A 154 6.56 11.25 -14.15
C ALA A 154 7.30 12.58 -13.91
N ALA A 155 8.37 12.54 -13.14
CA ALA A 155 9.21 13.68 -12.80
C ALA A 155 10.62 13.56 -13.41
N GLY A 156 10.86 12.57 -14.24
CA GLY A 156 12.12 12.30 -14.91
C GLY A 156 12.04 11.03 -15.76
N SER A 157 13.18 10.55 -16.22
CA SER A 157 13.31 9.27 -16.90
C SER A 157 13.47 8.11 -15.90
N ILE A 158 13.29 6.88 -16.38
CA ILE A 158 13.57 5.68 -15.60
C ILE A 158 15.03 5.70 -15.14
N GLN A 159 15.24 5.54 -13.85
CA GLN A 159 16.53 5.40 -13.20
C GLN A 159 16.84 3.91 -13.00
N ARG A 160 18.12 3.56 -13.10
CA ARG A 160 18.64 2.21 -12.86
C ARG A 160 19.87 2.29 -12.00
N GLU A 161 19.78 1.82 -10.79
CA GLU A 161 20.89 1.84 -9.85
C GLU A 161 20.74 0.73 -8.80
N ASN A 162 21.87 0.21 -8.34
CA ASN A 162 21.89 -0.78 -7.26
C ASN A 162 20.93 -1.97 -7.51
N GLY A 163 20.83 -2.46 -8.75
CA GLY A 163 20.03 -3.62 -9.14
C GLY A 163 18.52 -3.41 -9.10
N ILE A 164 18.07 -2.16 -9.11
CA ILE A 164 16.65 -1.79 -9.21
C ILE A 164 16.41 -0.78 -10.33
N SER A 165 15.21 -0.83 -10.90
CA SER A 165 14.72 0.15 -11.87
C SER A 165 13.49 0.84 -11.33
N PHE A 166 13.46 2.17 -11.36
CA PHE A 166 12.33 2.95 -10.88
C PHE A 166 12.08 4.20 -11.72
N LEU A 167 10.85 4.68 -11.69
CA LEU A 167 10.43 5.95 -12.27
C LEU A 167 10.21 6.98 -11.14
N PRO A 168 10.99 8.07 -11.10
CA PRO A 168 10.67 9.19 -10.21
C PRO A 168 9.34 9.82 -10.63
N MET A 169 8.42 9.96 -9.68
CA MET A 169 7.12 10.58 -9.93
C MET A 169 6.81 11.62 -8.87
N ARG A 170 5.98 12.60 -9.23
CA ARG A 170 5.51 13.64 -8.32
C ARG A 170 4.01 13.88 -8.45
N ARG A 171 3.38 14.27 -7.36
CA ARG A 171 2.00 14.70 -7.33
C ARG A 171 1.92 16.09 -6.71
N PRO A 172 1.41 17.11 -7.43
CA PRO A 172 1.18 18.43 -6.85
C PRO A 172 0.11 18.33 -5.75
N VAL A 173 0.29 19.08 -4.67
CA VAL A 173 -0.80 19.33 -3.74
C VAL A 173 -1.69 20.36 -4.39
N LEU A 174 -2.90 19.97 -4.72
CA LEU A 174 -3.88 20.93 -5.17
C LEU A 174 -4.13 21.91 -4.02
N PRO A 175 -4.09 23.23 -4.26
CA PRO A 175 -4.54 24.19 -3.26
C PRO A 175 -5.97 23.85 -2.85
N PRO A 176 -6.34 24.09 -1.58
CA PRO A 176 -7.68 23.84 -1.08
C PRO A 176 -8.74 24.63 -1.84
#